data_7adfe8550b16b7934b8da4cb007eb3df
#
_entry.id   7adfe8550b16b7934b8da4cb007eb3df
#
_cell.length_a   1.000
_cell.length_b   1.000
_cell.length_c   1.000
_cell.angle_alpha   90.00
_cell.angle_beta   90.00
_cell.angle_gamma   90.00
#
_symmetry.space_group_name_H-M   'P 1'
#
loop_
_entity.id
_entity.type
_entity.pdbx_description
1 polymer ?
#
loop_
_entity_poly.entity_id
_entity_poly.type
_entity_poly.pdbx_seq_one_letter_code
_entity_poly.pdbx_strand_id
1 'polypeptide(L)'
;MNKEKETVIKENKMGTMPINKLIINMSLPLITSMFVQAFYNIVDSLFVSRINEEALTAVSMSFPAQNLMISAGTGVGVGITALIARYLGAKDEKGVTRIVHNGIFLGILNSILFVIFGLFFTKFYFQFQKASGIIEEYGIQYLSLCSIFAFSIIMEITFERMLIASGKTVYTMITQSTGAIINIIFDPIFIFGLLGFPKMGIVGAAVATILGQTVSMFMALYFNIKKNHEVRFAIKKFAVNLKTIMNIYEIGFPSIIMQSTASFLIFLLNNLLASFSTTATAVLGVYFKLQSFVILPVFGLNNSVVSIVSYNYGAGKIKRLLQTVKLANVYAFSIMFIGFILCQTLPAEILKIFDASDNMVAIGTSALRIISFAFLLAPFSVVSSGTFQALGKGMFSLIISLIRQLVVILPLSYLLAGIIGINGVWLSFPVAEVVGGILTVIYFKKLYNNEIMKRNIKRHR
;
A
#
# COMPACT_ATOMS: atom_id res chain seq x y z
N MET A 1 -32.03 -32.92 27.63
CA MET A 1 -30.67 -33.26 27.14
C MET A 1 -30.48 -32.62 25.79
N ASN A 2 -30.09 -31.34 25.75
CA ASN A 2 -29.74 -30.64 24.51
C ASN A 2 -28.28 -30.97 24.19
N LYS A 3 -28.05 -31.80 23.17
CA LYS A 3 -26.74 -31.96 22.54
C LYS A 3 -26.45 -30.66 21.80
N GLU A 4 -25.65 -29.76 22.40
CA GLU A 4 -24.97 -28.73 21.66
C GLU A 4 -24.19 -29.44 20.54
N LYS A 5 -24.59 -29.19 19.29
CA LYS A 5 -23.81 -29.56 18.13
C LYS A 5 -22.50 -28.78 18.23
N GLU A 6 -21.43 -29.41 18.67
CA GLU A 6 -20.08 -28.94 18.42
C GLU A 6 -19.92 -28.78 16.90
N THR A 7 -20.13 -27.57 16.44
CA THR A 7 -19.75 -27.20 15.09
C THR A 7 -18.22 -27.26 15.04
N VAL A 8 -17.69 -28.35 14.52
CA VAL A 8 -16.27 -28.50 14.22
C VAL A 8 -15.90 -27.32 13.31
N ILE A 9 -15.29 -26.29 13.88
CA ILE A 9 -14.84 -25.12 13.13
C ILE A 9 -13.80 -25.62 12.14
N LYS A 10 -14.17 -25.65 10.87
CA LYS A 10 -13.29 -26.07 9.78
C LYS A 10 -12.06 -25.18 9.80
N GLU A 11 -10.88 -25.78 9.96
CA GLU A 11 -9.62 -25.02 10.05
C GLU A 11 -9.46 -24.13 8.82
N ASN A 12 -9.07 -22.84 9.03
CA ASN A 12 -8.89 -21.88 7.95
C ASN A 12 -7.86 -22.38 6.93
N LYS A 13 -8.11 -22.10 5.65
CA LYS A 13 -7.23 -22.50 4.53
C LYS A 13 -5.76 -22.08 4.73
N MET A 14 -5.50 -21.00 5.47
CA MET A 14 -4.14 -20.54 5.78
C MET A 14 -3.32 -21.56 6.60
N GLY A 15 -4.01 -22.40 7.36
CA GLY A 15 -3.40 -23.47 8.16
C GLY A 15 -3.30 -24.82 7.46
N THR A 16 -4.07 -25.06 6.39
CA THR A 16 -4.24 -26.40 5.79
C THR A 16 -3.82 -26.51 4.34
N MET A 17 -4.13 -25.51 3.50
CA MET A 17 -3.84 -25.54 2.06
C MET A 17 -2.32 -25.59 1.79
N PRO A 18 -1.84 -26.33 0.76
CA PRO A 18 -0.44 -26.30 0.34
C PRO A 18 0.04 -24.87 0.07
N ILE A 19 1.23 -24.49 0.56
CA ILE A 19 1.67 -23.10 0.63
C ILE A 19 1.75 -22.44 -0.76
N ASN A 20 2.24 -23.15 -1.78
CA ASN A 20 2.29 -22.61 -3.15
C ASN A 20 0.90 -22.24 -3.67
N LYS A 21 -0.10 -23.12 -3.53
CA LYS A 21 -1.48 -22.86 -3.92
C LYS A 21 -2.10 -21.74 -3.07
N LEU A 22 -1.79 -21.70 -1.78
CA LEU A 22 -2.29 -20.70 -0.85
C LEU A 22 -1.81 -19.29 -1.23
N ILE A 23 -0.50 -19.13 -1.47
CA ILE A 23 0.08 -17.83 -1.86
C ILE A 23 -0.61 -17.35 -3.15
N ILE A 24 -0.68 -18.17 -4.19
CA ILE A 24 -1.32 -17.79 -5.46
C ILE A 24 -2.79 -17.44 -5.26
N ASN A 25 -3.53 -18.29 -4.53
CA ASN A 25 -4.96 -18.10 -4.28
C ASN A 25 -5.27 -16.80 -3.51
N MET A 26 -4.36 -16.36 -2.64
CA MET A 26 -4.54 -15.13 -1.86
C MET A 26 -3.94 -13.91 -2.56
N SER A 27 -2.82 -14.07 -3.26
CA SER A 27 -2.12 -12.93 -3.88
C SER A 27 -2.73 -12.50 -5.20
N LEU A 28 -3.16 -13.45 -6.05
CA LEU A 28 -3.68 -13.14 -7.37
C LEU A 28 -4.88 -12.17 -7.34
N PRO A 29 -5.90 -12.37 -6.46
CA PRO A 29 -6.97 -11.39 -6.33
C PRO A 29 -6.48 -10.00 -5.92
N LEU A 30 -5.53 -9.91 -4.97
CA LEU A 30 -4.99 -8.63 -4.52
C LEU A 30 -4.15 -7.94 -5.61
N ILE A 31 -3.37 -8.70 -6.37
CA ILE A 31 -2.63 -8.19 -7.52
C ILE A 31 -3.60 -7.63 -8.56
N THR A 32 -4.65 -8.38 -8.90
CA THR A 32 -5.68 -7.94 -9.85
C THR A 32 -6.34 -6.64 -9.39
N SER A 33 -6.74 -6.54 -8.12
CA SER A 33 -7.35 -5.32 -7.61
C SER A 33 -6.41 -4.12 -7.65
N MET A 34 -5.11 -4.31 -7.39
CA MET A 34 -4.12 -3.25 -7.50
C MET A 34 -3.93 -2.75 -8.93
N PHE A 35 -3.96 -3.64 -9.92
CA PHE A 35 -3.95 -3.24 -11.33
C PHE A 35 -5.21 -2.48 -11.73
N VAL A 36 -6.39 -2.94 -11.29
CA VAL A 36 -7.65 -2.23 -11.53
C VAL A 36 -7.60 -0.83 -10.90
N GLN A 37 -7.05 -0.71 -9.69
CA GLN A 37 -6.87 0.56 -9.01
C GLN A 37 -5.88 1.49 -9.74
N ALA A 38 -4.77 0.96 -10.23
CA ALA A 38 -3.82 1.75 -11.04
C ALA A 38 -4.47 2.24 -12.35
N PHE A 39 -5.24 1.38 -12.99
CA PHE A 39 -5.96 1.72 -14.23
C PHE A 39 -7.00 2.81 -14.00
N TYR A 40 -7.83 2.68 -12.96
CA TYR A 40 -8.84 3.71 -12.70
C TYR A 40 -8.21 5.07 -12.38
N ASN A 41 -7.09 5.13 -11.66
CA ASN A 41 -6.39 6.39 -11.39
C ASN A 41 -5.93 7.09 -12.69
N ILE A 42 -5.52 6.32 -13.70
CA ILE A 42 -5.16 6.87 -15.01
C ILE A 42 -6.40 7.43 -15.72
N VAL A 43 -7.51 6.68 -15.69
CA VAL A 43 -8.77 7.08 -16.34
C VAL A 43 -9.37 8.33 -15.68
N ASP A 44 -9.40 8.38 -14.35
CA ASP A 44 -9.83 9.55 -13.57
C ASP A 44 -9.01 10.80 -13.95
N SER A 45 -7.68 10.68 -13.95
CA SER A 45 -6.79 11.77 -14.38
C SER A 45 -7.06 12.21 -15.82
N LEU A 46 -7.40 11.28 -16.72
CA LEU A 46 -7.76 11.59 -18.11
C LEU A 46 -9.07 12.38 -18.19
N PHE A 47 -10.09 12.05 -17.40
CA PHE A 47 -11.34 12.81 -17.39
C PHE A 47 -11.15 14.19 -16.77
N VAL A 48 -10.40 14.29 -15.68
CA VAL A 48 -10.07 15.58 -15.06
C VAL A 48 -9.27 16.49 -16.02
N SER A 49 -8.32 15.95 -16.77
CA SER A 49 -7.54 16.73 -17.74
C SER A 49 -8.38 17.33 -18.88
N ARG A 50 -9.54 16.72 -19.17
CA ARG A 50 -10.50 17.24 -20.15
C ARG A 50 -11.37 18.40 -19.65
N ILE A 51 -11.31 18.71 -18.35
CA ILE A 51 -11.97 19.93 -17.82
C ILE A 51 -11.14 21.14 -18.24
N ASN A 52 -9.91 21.24 -17.78
CA ASN A 52 -8.86 22.16 -18.14
C ASN A 52 -7.54 21.74 -17.45
N GLU A 53 -6.44 22.42 -17.77
CA GLU A 53 -5.12 22.15 -17.21
C GLU A 53 -5.04 22.47 -15.70
N GLU A 54 -5.74 23.52 -15.28
CA GLU A 54 -5.78 23.98 -13.89
C GLU A 54 -6.48 22.93 -12.99
N ALA A 55 -7.51 22.24 -13.47
CA ALA A 55 -8.18 21.19 -12.74
C ALA A 55 -7.25 19.97 -12.51
N LEU A 56 -6.50 19.56 -13.55
CA LEU A 56 -5.51 18.49 -13.42
C LEU A 56 -4.40 18.88 -12.43
N THR A 57 -3.95 20.12 -12.48
CA THR A 57 -2.95 20.66 -11.56
C THR A 57 -3.47 20.63 -10.11
N ALA A 58 -4.70 21.10 -9.89
CA ALA A 58 -5.33 21.11 -8.58
C ALA A 58 -5.46 19.70 -7.96
N VAL A 59 -5.88 18.70 -8.76
CA VAL A 59 -5.94 17.29 -8.32
C VAL A 59 -4.54 16.76 -8.03
N SER A 60 -3.55 17.07 -8.87
CA SER A 60 -2.16 16.66 -8.65
C SER A 60 -1.59 17.24 -7.35
N MET A 61 -1.90 18.51 -7.04
CA MET A 61 -1.51 19.14 -5.77
C MET A 61 -2.26 18.56 -4.56
N SER A 62 -3.44 17.99 -4.76
CA SER A 62 -4.21 17.30 -3.69
C SER A 62 -3.63 15.92 -3.35
N PHE A 63 -2.92 15.29 -4.28
CA PHE A 63 -2.44 13.91 -4.16
C PHE A 63 -1.62 13.62 -2.89
N PRO A 64 -0.68 14.47 -2.43
CA PRO A 64 0.07 14.20 -1.20
C PRO A 64 -0.82 14.09 0.04
N ALA A 65 -1.86 14.94 0.16
CA ALA A 65 -2.80 14.88 1.27
C ALA A 65 -3.68 13.63 1.21
N GLN A 66 -4.18 13.27 0.01
CA GLN A 66 -4.93 12.02 -0.19
C GLN A 66 -4.06 10.80 0.10
N ASN A 67 -2.80 10.80 -0.32
CA ASN A 67 -1.88 9.70 -0.04
C ASN A 67 -1.61 9.56 1.46
N LEU A 68 -1.54 10.65 2.21
CA LEU A 68 -1.43 10.61 3.68
C LEU A 68 -2.68 9.98 4.32
N MET A 69 -3.87 10.31 3.83
CA MET A 69 -5.14 9.72 4.27
C MET A 69 -5.17 8.21 4.02
N ILE A 70 -4.82 7.78 2.81
CA ILE A 70 -4.72 6.36 2.45
C ILE A 70 -3.66 5.65 3.29
N SER A 71 -2.51 6.29 3.50
CA SER A 71 -1.41 5.75 4.31
C SER A 71 -1.80 5.54 5.77
N ALA A 72 -2.57 6.48 6.35
CA ALA A 72 -3.10 6.34 7.70
C ALA A 72 -4.04 5.14 7.83
N GLY A 73 -5.01 5.00 6.90
CA GLY A 73 -5.90 3.84 6.84
C GLY A 73 -5.17 2.53 6.61
N THR A 74 -4.27 2.50 5.63
CA THR A 74 -3.50 1.30 5.25
C THR A 74 -2.55 0.87 6.36
N GLY A 75 -1.86 1.80 7.01
CA GLY A 75 -0.94 1.47 8.09
C GLY A 75 -1.67 0.84 9.28
N VAL A 76 -2.73 1.47 9.78
CA VAL A 76 -3.59 0.87 10.82
C VAL A 76 -4.13 -0.48 10.34
N GLY A 77 -4.53 -0.58 9.08
CA GLY A 77 -5.02 -1.79 8.45
C GLY A 77 -4.00 -2.95 8.46
N VAL A 78 -2.70 -2.67 8.29
CA VAL A 78 -1.64 -3.70 8.41
C VAL A 78 -1.60 -4.27 9.83
N GLY A 79 -1.71 -3.41 10.85
CA GLY A 79 -1.80 -3.84 12.25
C GLY A 79 -3.03 -4.73 12.52
N ILE A 80 -4.19 -4.31 12.01
CA ILE A 80 -5.43 -5.09 12.09
C ILE A 80 -5.27 -6.46 11.41
N THR A 81 -4.73 -6.49 10.18
CA THR A 81 -4.51 -7.72 9.42
C THR A 81 -3.60 -8.69 10.17
N ALA A 82 -2.46 -8.23 10.65
CA ALA A 82 -1.49 -9.07 11.35
C ALA A 82 -2.05 -9.63 12.65
N LEU A 83 -2.74 -8.82 13.44
CA LEU A 83 -3.28 -9.27 14.73
C LEU A 83 -4.50 -10.16 14.58
N ILE A 84 -5.46 -9.85 13.70
CA ILE A 84 -6.59 -10.74 13.41
C ILE A 84 -6.08 -12.10 12.94
N ALA A 85 -5.22 -12.15 11.93
CA ALA A 85 -4.69 -13.39 11.39
C ALA A 85 -3.95 -14.20 12.48
N ARG A 86 -3.20 -13.54 13.37
CA ARG A 86 -2.50 -14.17 14.49
C ARG A 86 -3.47 -14.80 15.49
N TYR A 87 -4.52 -14.07 15.90
CA TYR A 87 -5.53 -14.58 16.84
C TYR A 87 -6.38 -15.67 16.21
N LEU A 88 -6.69 -15.60 14.91
CA LEU A 88 -7.33 -16.69 14.17
C LEU A 88 -6.48 -17.97 14.19
N GLY A 89 -5.17 -17.83 13.94
CA GLY A 89 -4.24 -18.95 14.02
C GLY A 89 -4.15 -19.56 15.43
N ALA A 90 -4.22 -18.73 16.47
CA ALA A 90 -4.24 -19.14 17.86
C ALA A 90 -5.62 -19.67 18.33
N LYS A 91 -6.65 -19.61 17.48
CA LYS A 91 -8.05 -19.96 17.80
C LYS A 91 -8.63 -19.11 18.95
N ASP A 92 -8.15 -17.87 19.12
CA ASP A 92 -8.64 -16.92 20.12
C ASP A 92 -9.71 -16.00 19.51
N GLU A 93 -10.97 -16.45 19.52
CA GLU A 93 -12.11 -15.67 19.01
C GLU A 93 -12.33 -14.34 19.77
N LYS A 94 -12.04 -14.33 21.08
CA LYS A 94 -12.16 -13.10 21.90
C LYS A 94 -11.11 -12.08 21.48
N GLY A 95 -9.89 -12.52 21.20
CA GLY A 95 -8.82 -11.71 20.65
C GLY A 95 -9.20 -11.12 19.30
N VAL A 96 -9.73 -11.92 18.37
CA VAL A 96 -10.21 -11.47 17.06
C VAL A 96 -11.26 -10.36 17.22
N THR A 97 -12.33 -10.63 18.01
CA THR A 97 -13.41 -9.66 18.24
C THR A 97 -12.89 -8.35 18.84
N ARG A 98 -11.92 -8.42 19.76
CA ARG A 98 -11.30 -7.24 20.36
C ARG A 98 -10.55 -6.41 19.33
N ILE A 99 -9.79 -7.04 18.42
CA ILE A 99 -9.10 -6.30 17.33
C ILE A 99 -10.11 -5.68 16.38
N VAL A 100 -11.17 -6.38 16.02
CA VAL A 100 -12.24 -5.86 15.14
C VAL A 100 -12.85 -4.59 15.74
N HIS A 101 -13.25 -4.61 17.00
CA HIS A 101 -13.84 -3.44 17.66
C HIS A 101 -12.88 -2.24 17.70
N ASN A 102 -11.63 -2.48 18.11
CA ASN A 102 -10.66 -1.40 18.19
C ASN A 102 -10.19 -0.93 16.80
N GLY A 103 -10.18 -1.80 15.80
CA GLY A 103 -9.91 -1.45 14.41
C GLY A 103 -10.99 -0.53 13.83
N ILE A 104 -12.26 -0.82 14.06
CA ILE A 104 -13.39 0.04 13.68
C ILE A 104 -13.29 1.39 14.40
N PHE A 105 -13.04 1.39 15.71
CA PHE A 105 -12.85 2.61 16.48
C PHE A 105 -11.73 3.48 15.90
N LEU A 106 -10.60 2.90 15.58
CA LEU A 106 -9.46 3.61 14.96
C LEU A 106 -9.79 4.12 13.55
N GLY A 107 -10.54 3.36 12.77
CA GLY A 107 -11.04 3.80 11.47
C GLY A 107 -11.92 5.05 11.59
N ILE A 108 -12.85 5.05 12.55
CA ILE A 108 -13.72 6.22 12.84
C ILE A 108 -12.87 7.41 13.32
N LEU A 109 -11.95 7.18 14.26
CA LEU A 109 -11.09 8.25 14.79
C LEU A 109 -10.22 8.88 13.70
N ASN A 110 -9.58 8.08 12.87
CA ASN A 110 -8.80 8.58 11.71
C ASN A 110 -9.69 9.35 10.74
N SER A 111 -10.91 8.86 10.47
CA SER A 111 -11.87 9.58 9.61
C SER A 111 -12.20 10.96 10.15
N ILE A 112 -12.46 11.07 11.46
CA ILE A 112 -12.75 12.36 12.12
C ILE A 112 -11.59 13.34 11.96
N LEU A 113 -10.34 12.88 12.10
CA LEU A 113 -9.16 13.73 11.90
C LEU A 113 -9.11 14.31 10.47
N PHE A 114 -9.41 13.50 9.45
CA PHE A 114 -9.43 13.99 8.07
C PHE A 114 -10.67 14.84 7.76
N VAL A 115 -11.81 14.60 8.40
CA VAL A 115 -12.98 15.51 8.33
C VAL A 115 -12.61 16.89 8.86
N ILE A 116 -11.94 16.96 10.02
CA ILE A 116 -11.46 18.23 10.59
C ILE A 116 -10.47 18.91 9.63
N PHE A 117 -9.54 18.14 9.03
CA PHE A 117 -8.64 18.66 8.02
C PHE A 117 -9.40 19.22 6.80
N GLY A 118 -10.39 18.48 6.28
CA GLY A 118 -11.22 18.89 5.14
C GLY A 118 -12.01 20.17 5.39
N LEU A 119 -12.51 20.37 6.61
CA LEU A 119 -13.33 21.54 6.98
C LEU A 119 -12.48 22.79 7.24
N PHE A 120 -11.29 22.65 7.84
CA PHE A 120 -10.57 23.81 8.38
C PHE A 120 -9.19 24.04 7.78
N PHE A 121 -8.52 23.01 7.21
CA PHE A 121 -7.11 23.10 6.87
C PHE A 121 -6.80 23.03 5.36
N THR A 122 -7.77 22.71 4.50
CA THR A 122 -7.54 22.58 3.05
C THR A 122 -7.08 23.89 2.42
N LYS A 123 -7.66 25.03 2.79
CA LYS A 123 -7.24 26.36 2.30
C LYS A 123 -5.80 26.64 2.69
N PHE A 124 -5.45 26.42 3.95
CA PHE A 124 -4.06 26.60 4.42
C PHE A 124 -3.08 25.69 3.68
N TYR A 125 -3.48 24.43 3.41
CA TYR A 125 -2.67 23.49 2.66
C TYR A 125 -2.32 23.97 1.24
N PHE A 126 -3.29 24.52 0.49
CA PHE A 126 -3.05 25.04 -0.84
C PHE A 126 -2.24 26.34 -0.81
N GLN A 127 -2.48 27.22 0.13
CA GLN A 127 -1.68 28.44 0.34
C GLN A 127 -0.22 28.09 0.67
N PHE A 128 0.01 27.10 1.52
CA PHE A 128 1.37 26.61 1.81
C PHE A 128 2.07 26.09 0.56
N GLN A 129 1.35 25.46 -0.36
CA GLN A 129 1.89 25.05 -1.67
C GLN A 129 1.99 26.22 -2.68
N LYS A 130 1.70 27.45 -2.28
CA LYS A 130 1.69 28.65 -3.14
C LYS A 130 0.74 28.53 -4.34
N ALA A 131 -0.32 27.75 -4.21
CA ALA A 131 -1.41 27.72 -5.18
C ALA A 131 -2.16 29.06 -5.14
N SER A 132 -2.61 29.54 -6.29
CA SER A 132 -3.36 30.79 -6.41
C SER A 132 -4.42 30.72 -7.49
N GLY A 133 -5.40 31.63 -7.43
CA GLY A 133 -6.46 31.74 -8.41
C GLY A 133 -7.31 30.47 -8.52
N ILE A 134 -7.62 30.06 -9.74
CA ILE A 134 -8.55 28.94 -10.01
C ILE A 134 -8.00 27.57 -9.54
N ILE A 135 -6.67 27.41 -9.51
CA ILE A 135 -6.01 26.17 -9.01
C ILE A 135 -6.26 26.02 -7.52
N GLU A 136 -6.13 27.09 -6.73
CA GLU A 136 -6.44 27.09 -5.28
C GLU A 136 -7.91 26.76 -5.06
N GLU A 137 -8.82 27.41 -5.79
CA GLU A 137 -10.26 27.19 -5.67
C GLU A 137 -10.65 25.74 -5.99
N TYR A 138 -10.22 25.21 -7.13
CA TYR A 138 -10.46 23.84 -7.53
C TYR A 138 -9.87 22.81 -6.55
N GLY A 139 -8.66 23.08 -6.09
CA GLY A 139 -7.99 22.23 -5.12
C GLY A 139 -8.72 22.18 -3.80
N ILE A 140 -9.18 23.33 -3.27
CA ILE A 140 -9.97 23.37 -2.05
C ILE A 140 -11.29 22.62 -2.22
N GLN A 141 -12.02 22.86 -3.31
CA GLN A 141 -13.29 22.15 -3.58
C GLN A 141 -13.10 20.62 -3.62
N TYR A 142 -12.12 20.14 -4.38
CA TYR A 142 -11.85 18.72 -4.53
C TYR A 142 -11.38 18.06 -3.21
N LEU A 143 -10.32 18.61 -2.62
CA LEU A 143 -9.70 18.01 -1.44
C LEU A 143 -10.57 18.11 -0.20
N SER A 144 -11.34 19.21 -0.02
CA SER A 144 -12.28 19.33 1.09
C SER A 144 -13.36 18.25 1.03
N LEU A 145 -13.96 18.02 -0.15
CA LEU A 145 -14.96 16.97 -0.33
C LEU A 145 -14.38 15.59 -0.04
N CYS A 146 -13.25 15.23 -0.66
CA CYS A 146 -12.60 13.95 -0.42
C CYS A 146 -12.25 13.73 1.06
N SER A 147 -11.84 14.80 1.77
CA SER A 147 -11.46 14.72 3.18
C SER A 147 -12.67 14.68 4.12
N ILE A 148 -13.74 15.44 3.85
CA ILE A 148 -14.99 15.40 4.62
C ILE A 148 -15.63 14.01 4.52
N PHE A 149 -15.54 13.36 3.37
CA PHE A 149 -16.03 12.01 3.16
C PHE A 149 -14.94 10.92 3.35
N ALA A 150 -13.84 11.25 4.02
CA ALA A 150 -12.75 10.31 4.34
C ALA A 150 -13.21 9.04 5.06
N PHE A 151 -14.37 9.10 5.73
CA PHE A 151 -14.99 7.95 6.36
C PHE A 151 -15.18 6.79 5.37
N SER A 152 -15.56 7.07 4.13
CA SER A 152 -15.79 6.03 3.11
C SER A 152 -14.51 5.25 2.81
N ILE A 153 -13.42 5.93 2.45
CA ILE A 153 -12.15 5.26 2.09
C ILE A 153 -11.48 4.59 3.29
N ILE A 154 -11.49 5.23 4.47
CA ILE A 154 -10.82 4.68 5.66
C ILE A 154 -11.55 3.44 6.18
N MET A 155 -12.88 3.45 6.19
CA MET A 155 -13.67 2.29 6.60
C MET A 155 -13.68 1.19 5.54
N GLU A 156 -13.67 1.52 4.24
CA GLU A 156 -13.41 0.57 3.17
C GLU A 156 -12.12 -0.20 3.43
N ILE A 157 -10.99 0.52 3.57
CA ILE A 157 -9.69 -0.10 3.87
C ILE A 157 -9.78 -0.95 5.14
N THR A 158 -10.39 -0.46 6.21
CA THR A 158 -10.52 -1.18 7.49
C THR A 158 -11.26 -2.52 7.30
N PHE A 159 -12.38 -2.53 6.60
CA PHE A 159 -13.16 -3.75 6.36
C PHE A 159 -12.45 -4.71 5.40
N GLU A 160 -11.78 -4.20 4.38
CA GLU A 160 -10.97 -5.03 3.48
C GLU A 160 -9.81 -5.71 4.19
N ARG A 161 -9.14 -5.00 5.10
CA ARG A 161 -8.07 -5.59 5.93
C ARG A 161 -8.56 -6.74 6.80
N MET A 162 -9.81 -6.71 7.25
CA MET A 162 -10.43 -7.83 7.97
C MET A 162 -10.68 -9.04 7.04
N LEU A 163 -11.09 -8.80 5.78
CA LEU A 163 -11.23 -9.85 4.77
C LEU A 163 -9.88 -10.49 4.42
N ILE A 164 -8.85 -9.66 4.21
CA ILE A 164 -7.49 -10.14 3.93
C ILE A 164 -6.95 -10.96 5.11
N ALA A 165 -7.17 -10.51 6.34
CA ALA A 165 -6.73 -11.19 7.57
C ALA A 165 -7.30 -12.60 7.74
N SER A 166 -8.51 -12.83 7.24
CA SER A 166 -9.18 -14.15 7.26
C SER A 166 -8.94 -14.98 5.99
N GLY A 167 -8.10 -14.49 5.05
CA GLY A 167 -7.79 -15.17 3.79
C GLY A 167 -8.85 -15.03 2.70
N LYS A 168 -9.78 -14.09 2.83
CA LYS A 168 -10.92 -13.90 1.91
C LYS A 168 -10.63 -12.81 0.86
N THR A 169 -9.45 -12.87 0.26
CA THR A 169 -8.91 -11.84 -0.66
C THR A 169 -9.72 -11.66 -1.94
N VAL A 170 -10.49 -12.67 -2.38
CA VAL A 170 -11.39 -12.53 -3.54
C VAL A 170 -12.47 -11.48 -3.29
N TYR A 171 -13.01 -11.41 -2.06
CA TYR A 171 -14.00 -10.37 -1.74
C TYR A 171 -13.40 -8.97 -1.74
N THR A 172 -12.15 -8.83 -1.29
CA THR A 172 -11.41 -7.56 -1.40
C THR A 172 -11.22 -7.15 -2.86
N MET A 173 -10.88 -8.09 -3.74
CA MET A 173 -10.80 -7.82 -5.18
C MET A 173 -12.16 -7.33 -5.74
N ILE A 174 -13.25 -7.99 -5.36
CA ILE A 174 -14.60 -7.61 -5.83
C ILE A 174 -14.95 -6.20 -5.34
N THR A 175 -14.71 -5.86 -4.06
CA THR A 175 -15.03 -4.53 -3.53
C THR A 175 -14.24 -3.45 -4.24
N GLN A 176 -12.91 -3.56 -4.30
CA GLN A 176 -12.04 -2.59 -4.96
C GLN A 176 -12.35 -2.43 -6.45
N SER A 177 -12.57 -3.55 -7.16
CA SER A 177 -12.92 -3.50 -8.58
C SER A 177 -14.27 -2.85 -8.82
N THR A 178 -15.26 -3.11 -7.97
CA THR A 178 -16.59 -2.48 -8.08
C THR A 178 -16.50 -0.97 -7.85
N GLY A 179 -15.75 -0.52 -6.83
CA GLY A 179 -15.55 0.91 -6.58
C GLY A 179 -14.87 1.62 -7.75
N ALA A 180 -13.83 0.99 -8.29
CA ALA A 180 -13.12 1.52 -9.46
C ALA A 180 -14.03 1.61 -10.70
N ILE A 181 -14.84 0.59 -10.96
CA ILE A 181 -15.80 0.59 -12.09
C ILE A 181 -16.86 1.68 -11.91
N ILE A 182 -17.38 1.85 -10.70
CA ILE A 182 -18.36 2.90 -10.39
C ILE A 182 -17.72 4.28 -10.63
N ASN A 183 -16.51 4.51 -10.16
CA ASN A 183 -15.81 5.76 -10.38
C ASN A 183 -15.65 6.04 -11.89
N ILE A 184 -15.13 5.10 -12.67
CA ILE A 184 -14.92 5.23 -14.13
C ILE A 184 -16.23 5.57 -14.86
N ILE A 185 -17.36 4.98 -14.43
CA ILE A 185 -18.68 5.24 -15.06
C ILE A 185 -19.20 6.62 -14.67
N PHE A 186 -19.12 6.98 -13.39
CA PHE A 186 -19.73 8.21 -12.89
C PHE A 186 -18.86 9.46 -13.05
N ASP A 187 -17.54 9.33 -13.22
CA ASP A 187 -16.66 10.46 -13.54
C ASP A 187 -17.17 11.27 -14.73
N PRO A 188 -17.32 10.72 -15.96
CA PRO A 188 -17.80 11.51 -17.08
C PRO A 188 -19.23 12.01 -16.89
N ILE A 189 -20.08 11.28 -16.16
CA ILE A 189 -21.47 11.67 -15.91
C ILE A 189 -21.52 12.95 -15.07
N PHE A 190 -20.77 12.99 -13.96
CA PHE A 190 -20.82 14.12 -13.03
C PHE A 190 -19.91 15.28 -13.48
N ILE A 191 -18.75 14.99 -14.08
CA ILE A 191 -17.84 16.01 -14.58
C ILE A 191 -18.49 16.82 -15.69
N PHE A 192 -19.06 16.13 -16.70
CA PHE A 192 -19.57 16.78 -17.92
C PHE A 192 -21.08 17.02 -17.92
N GLY A 193 -21.82 16.48 -16.92
CA GLY A 193 -23.27 16.64 -16.84
C GLY A 193 -24.03 15.78 -17.84
N LEU A 194 -23.67 14.50 -17.96
CA LEU A 194 -24.34 13.56 -18.87
C LEU A 194 -25.59 12.96 -18.21
N LEU A 195 -26.47 12.36 -19.01
CA LEU A 195 -27.67 11.65 -18.57
C LEU A 195 -28.64 12.49 -17.71
N GLY A 196 -28.66 13.81 -17.89
CA GLY A 196 -29.53 14.71 -17.13
C GLY A 196 -28.98 15.21 -15.80
N PHE A 197 -27.77 14.82 -15.43
CA PHE A 197 -27.09 15.38 -14.26
C PHE A 197 -26.51 16.77 -14.56
N PRO A 198 -26.41 17.66 -13.54
CA PRO A 198 -25.75 18.97 -13.72
C PRO A 198 -24.25 18.78 -13.99
N LYS A 199 -23.66 19.65 -14.78
CA LYS A 199 -22.22 19.71 -14.99
C LYS A 199 -21.52 20.20 -13.71
N MET A 200 -20.80 19.32 -13.02
CA MET A 200 -20.16 19.62 -11.74
C MET A 200 -18.65 19.90 -11.85
N GLY A 201 -18.02 19.66 -13.01
CA GLY A 201 -16.59 19.84 -13.19
C GLY A 201 -15.77 19.05 -12.16
N ILE A 202 -14.81 19.71 -11.49
CA ILE A 202 -13.91 19.07 -10.52
C ILE A 202 -14.63 18.51 -9.29
N VAL A 203 -15.73 19.14 -8.88
CA VAL A 203 -16.60 18.62 -7.81
C VAL A 203 -17.21 17.27 -8.22
N GLY A 204 -17.55 17.11 -9.51
CA GLY A 204 -18.04 15.87 -10.06
C GLY A 204 -17.05 14.71 -9.93
N ALA A 205 -15.76 14.96 -10.19
CA ALA A 205 -14.70 13.97 -9.97
C ALA A 205 -14.60 13.55 -8.49
N ALA A 206 -14.64 14.51 -7.55
CA ALA A 206 -14.66 14.19 -6.12
C ALA A 206 -15.88 13.35 -5.73
N VAL A 207 -17.07 13.70 -6.21
CA VAL A 207 -18.32 12.99 -5.92
C VAL A 207 -18.29 11.56 -6.47
N ALA A 208 -17.82 11.35 -7.70
CA ALA A 208 -17.68 10.02 -8.30
C ALA A 208 -16.70 9.13 -7.51
N THR A 209 -15.57 9.70 -7.08
CA THR A 209 -14.60 9.01 -6.22
C THR A 209 -15.22 8.60 -4.88
N ILE A 210 -15.91 9.53 -4.20
CA ILE A 210 -16.60 9.27 -2.93
C ILE A 210 -17.69 8.21 -3.10
N LEU A 211 -18.45 8.25 -4.19
CA LEU A 211 -19.50 7.27 -4.50
C LEU A 211 -18.88 5.86 -4.64
N GLY A 212 -17.83 5.73 -5.44
CA GLY A 212 -17.12 4.45 -5.62
C GLY A 212 -16.63 3.88 -4.29
N GLN A 213 -15.95 4.69 -3.48
CA GLN A 213 -15.45 4.32 -2.15
C GLN A 213 -16.57 3.96 -1.18
N THR A 214 -17.69 4.69 -1.22
CA THR A 214 -18.85 4.43 -0.35
C THR A 214 -19.50 3.08 -0.68
N VAL A 215 -19.69 2.78 -1.95
CA VAL A 215 -20.24 1.47 -2.37
C VAL A 215 -19.29 0.35 -2.00
N SER A 216 -17.97 0.51 -2.24
CA SER A 216 -16.94 -0.46 -1.83
C SER A 216 -16.96 -0.71 -0.32
N MET A 217 -17.06 0.35 0.47
CA MET A 217 -17.16 0.26 1.94
C MET A 217 -18.36 -0.58 2.39
N PHE A 218 -19.55 -0.30 1.84
CA PHE A 218 -20.75 -1.09 2.20
C PHE A 218 -20.65 -2.53 1.73
N MET A 219 -20.08 -2.78 0.53
CA MET A 219 -19.83 -4.14 0.05
C MET A 219 -18.82 -4.89 0.94
N ALA A 220 -17.72 -4.23 1.34
CA ALA A 220 -16.73 -4.82 2.23
C ALA A 220 -17.35 -5.16 3.60
N LEU A 221 -18.18 -4.27 4.14
CA LEU A 221 -18.95 -4.52 5.37
C LEU A 221 -19.92 -5.72 5.18
N TYR A 222 -20.68 -5.74 4.09
CA TYR A 222 -21.59 -6.84 3.78
C TYR A 222 -20.86 -8.18 3.70
N PHE A 223 -19.72 -8.26 3.00
CA PHE A 223 -18.95 -9.50 2.91
C PHE A 223 -18.36 -9.91 4.28
N ASN A 224 -17.95 -8.97 5.10
CA ASN A 224 -17.51 -9.29 6.46
C ASN A 224 -18.65 -9.86 7.30
N ILE A 225 -19.86 -9.32 7.23
CA ILE A 225 -21.00 -9.80 8.01
C ILE A 225 -21.52 -11.16 7.48
N LYS A 226 -21.67 -11.29 6.15
CA LYS A 226 -22.35 -12.45 5.55
C LYS A 226 -21.43 -13.60 5.14
N LYS A 227 -20.16 -13.32 4.83
CA LYS A 227 -19.22 -14.31 4.27
C LYS A 227 -17.99 -14.55 5.14
N ASN A 228 -17.73 -13.69 6.15
CA ASN A 228 -16.57 -13.78 7.00
C ASN A 228 -16.95 -14.21 8.42
N HIS A 229 -17.38 -15.47 8.57
CA HIS A 229 -17.86 -16.02 9.85
C HIS A 229 -16.78 -16.08 10.95
N GLU A 230 -15.51 -15.92 10.56
CA GLU A 230 -14.37 -15.92 11.48
C GLU A 230 -14.17 -14.57 12.18
N VAL A 231 -14.70 -13.49 11.58
CA VAL A 231 -14.66 -12.12 12.10
C VAL A 231 -16.05 -11.73 12.59
N ARG A 232 -16.22 -11.70 13.91
CA ARG A 232 -17.55 -11.41 14.52
C ARG A 232 -17.65 -9.95 14.94
N PHE A 233 -18.68 -9.26 14.43
CA PHE A 233 -19.04 -7.89 14.79
C PHE A 233 -19.97 -7.92 16.02
N ALA A 234 -19.47 -8.30 17.20
CA ALA A 234 -20.29 -8.40 18.40
C ALA A 234 -20.59 -7.00 19.00
N ILE A 235 -21.44 -6.21 18.32
CA ILE A 235 -21.74 -4.79 18.66
C ILE A 235 -22.18 -4.63 20.12
N LYS A 236 -22.97 -5.56 20.66
CA LYS A 236 -23.44 -5.54 22.06
C LYS A 236 -22.31 -5.61 23.11
N LYS A 237 -21.10 -6.07 22.70
CA LYS A 237 -19.92 -6.20 23.56
C LYS A 237 -18.79 -5.27 23.10
N PHE A 238 -19.15 -4.17 22.44
CA PHE A 238 -18.16 -3.22 21.96
C PHE A 238 -17.38 -2.63 23.12
N ALA A 239 -16.06 -2.78 23.10
CA ALA A 239 -15.18 -2.24 24.12
C ALA A 239 -13.90 -1.71 23.49
N VAL A 240 -13.60 -0.45 23.78
CA VAL A 240 -12.32 0.17 23.43
C VAL A 240 -11.27 -0.23 24.46
N ASN A 241 -10.14 -0.72 24.01
CA ASN A 241 -9.04 -1.15 24.86
C ASN A 241 -7.72 -0.52 24.41
N LEU A 242 -7.18 0.37 25.22
CA LEU A 242 -5.97 1.13 24.90
C LEU A 242 -4.77 0.22 24.57
N LYS A 243 -4.59 -0.88 25.30
CA LYS A 243 -3.51 -1.85 25.02
C LYS A 243 -3.65 -2.47 23.62
N THR A 244 -4.88 -2.73 23.20
CA THR A 244 -5.16 -3.25 21.85
C THR A 244 -4.86 -2.21 20.78
N ILE A 245 -5.24 -0.95 21.02
CA ILE A 245 -4.94 0.18 20.16
C ILE A 245 -3.42 0.34 20.00
N MET A 246 -2.68 0.33 21.11
CA MET A 246 -1.22 0.41 21.07
C MET A 246 -0.60 -0.73 20.27
N ASN A 247 -1.08 -1.97 20.43
CA ASN A 247 -0.60 -3.12 19.65
C ASN A 247 -0.87 -2.96 18.15
N ILE A 248 -2.01 -2.39 17.75
CA ILE A 248 -2.32 -2.10 16.34
C ILE A 248 -1.35 -1.05 15.80
N TYR A 249 -1.11 0.04 16.54
CA TYR A 249 -0.18 1.10 16.14
C TYR A 249 1.28 0.65 16.17
N GLU A 250 1.70 -0.24 17.07
CA GLU A 250 3.07 -0.78 17.10
C GLU A 250 3.46 -1.41 15.75
N ILE A 251 2.49 -2.03 15.06
CA ILE A 251 2.67 -2.62 13.74
C ILE A 251 2.36 -1.61 12.64
N GLY A 252 1.30 -0.82 12.80
CA GLY A 252 0.74 0.05 11.79
C GLY A 252 1.49 1.36 11.60
N PHE A 253 1.90 2.01 12.67
CA PHE A 253 2.57 3.31 12.63
C PHE A 253 3.89 3.29 11.82
N PRO A 254 4.76 2.28 11.96
CA PRO A 254 5.90 2.12 11.07
C PRO A 254 5.53 2.11 9.58
N SER A 255 4.40 1.49 9.23
CA SER A 255 3.95 1.41 7.84
C SER A 255 3.48 2.77 7.30
N ILE A 256 2.84 3.60 8.14
CA ILE A 256 2.46 4.98 7.77
C ILE A 256 3.71 5.80 7.44
N ILE A 257 4.72 5.77 8.31
CA ILE A 257 5.96 6.53 8.11
C ILE A 257 6.69 6.06 6.84
N MET A 258 6.78 4.74 6.62
CA MET A 258 7.44 4.18 5.44
C MET A 258 6.83 4.70 4.13
N GLN A 259 5.50 4.78 4.05
CA GLN A 259 4.80 5.28 2.86
C GLN A 259 5.04 6.79 2.66
N SER A 260 5.01 7.58 3.73
CA SER A 260 5.28 9.01 3.69
C SER A 260 6.73 9.33 3.30
N THR A 261 7.68 8.51 3.75
CA THR A 261 9.12 8.69 3.47
C THR A 261 9.44 8.57 1.98
N ALA A 262 8.74 7.69 1.25
CA ALA A 262 8.95 7.54 -0.19
C ALA A 262 8.63 8.82 -0.97
N SER A 263 7.55 9.51 -0.62
CA SER A 263 7.18 10.80 -1.25
C SER A 263 8.22 11.89 -0.96
N PHE A 264 8.74 11.93 0.26
CA PHE A 264 9.79 12.87 0.64
C PHE A 264 11.11 12.63 -0.11
N LEU A 265 11.49 11.37 -0.28
CA LEU A 265 12.65 10.98 -1.07
C LEU A 265 12.54 11.48 -2.52
N ILE A 266 11.39 11.24 -3.17
CA ILE A 266 11.13 11.68 -4.54
C ILE A 266 11.28 13.20 -4.67
N PHE A 267 10.73 13.96 -3.74
CA PHE A 267 10.84 15.42 -3.71
C PHE A 267 12.32 15.88 -3.68
N LEU A 268 13.14 15.32 -2.79
CA LEU A 268 14.53 15.67 -2.65
C LEU A 268 15.38 15.27 -3.88
N LEU A 269 15.12 14.09 -4.45
CA LEU A 269 15.80 13.64 -5.66
C LEU A 269 15.43 14.49 -6.89
N ASN A 270 14.17 14.92 -6.99
CA ASN A 270 13.75 15.86 -8.05
C ASN A 270 14.51 17.17 -7.97
N ASN A 271 14.70 17.73 -6.76
CA ASN A 271 15.49 18.95 -6.56
C ASN A 271 16.96 18.76 -6.98
N LEU A 272 17.57 17.61 -6.63
CA LEU A 272 18.92 17.30 -7.05
C LEU A 272 19.03 17.16 -8.57
N LEU A 273 18.12 16.42 -9.21
CA LEU A 273 18.16 16.18 -10.65
C LEU A 273 17.82 17.43 -11.48
N ALA A 274 16.99 18.32 -10.97
CA ALA A 274 16.68 19.60 -11.59
C ALA A 274 17.93 20.48 -11.73
N SER A 275 18.93 20.32 -10.85
CA SER A 275 20.22 21.03 -10.97
C SER A 275 21.07 20.55 -12.16
N PHE A 276 20.82 19.33 -12.68
CA PHE A 276 21.48 18.82 -13.88
C PHE A 276 20.71 19.19 -15.16
N SER A 277 19.43 18.82 -15.22
CA SER A 277 18.53 19.20 -16.32
C SER A 277 17.07 18.87 -15.98
N THR A 278 16.13 19.54 -16.64
CA THR A 278 14.69 19.18 -16.59
C THR A 278 14.44 17.80 -17.16
N THR A 279 15.20 17.38 -18.18
CA THR A 279 15.14 16.04 -18.77
C THR A 279 15.50 14.96 -17.75
N ALA A 280 16.49 15.19 -16.87
CA ALA A 280 16.86 14.24 -15.82
C ALA A 280 15.73 14.01 -14.81
N THR A 281 15.02 15.05 -14.44
CA THR A 281 13.84 14.97 -13.58
C THR A 281 12.72 14.18 -14.27
N ALA A 282 12.49 14.41 -15.57
CA ALA A 282 11.51 13.66 -16.35
C ALA A 282 11.85 12.16 -16.42
N VAL A 283 13.13 11.81 -16.60
CA VAL A 283 13.61 10.41 -16.56
C VAL A 283 13.29 9.74 -15.23
N LEU A 284 13.53 10.42 -14.09
CA LEU A 284 13.17 9.88 -12.78
C LEU A 284 11.66 9.65 -12.66
N GLY A 285 10.84 10.55 -13.19
CA GLY A 285 9.39 10.42 -13.23
C GLY A 285 8.95 9.16 -14.00
N VAL A 286 9.53 8.92 -15.19
CA VAL A 286 9.25 7.68 -15.96
C VAL A 286 9.71 6.44 -15.21
N TYR A 287 10.91 6.48 -14.59
CA TYR A 287 11.38 5.37 -13.78
C TYR A 287 10.39 5.02 -12.66
N PHE A 288 9.89 5.99 -11.90
CA PHE A 288 8.92 5.71 -10.82
C PHE A 288 7.59 5.17 -11.33
N LYS A 289 7.12 5.62 -12.49
CA LYS A 289 5.93 5.04 -13.13
C LYS A 289 6.17 3.58 -13.50
N LEU A 290 7.29 3.28 -14.15
CA LEU A 290 7.67 1.91 -14.50
C LEU A 290 7.85 1.03 -13.26
N GLN A 291 8.59 1.52 -12.26
CA GLN A 291 8.78 0.83 -11.00
C GLN A 291 7.44 0.49 -10.33
N SER A 292 6.47 1.41 -10.36
CA SER A 292 5.14 1.17 -9.79
C SER A 292 4.48 -0.04 -10.44
N PHE A 293 4.51 -0.19 -11.77
CA PHE A 293 3.96 -1.34 -12.46
C PHE A 293 4.65 -2.66 -12.08
N VAL A 294 5.97 -2.63 -11.90
CA VAL A 294 6.76 -3.83 -11.52
C VAL A 294 6.54 -4.20 -10.05
N ILE A 295 6.37 -3.21 -9.16
CA ILE A 295 6.30 -3.45 -7.72
C ILE A 295 4.86 -3.71 -7.21
N LEU A 296 3.81 -3.27 -7.93
CA LEU A 296 2.41 -3.50 -7.56
C LEU A 296 2.10 -4.99 -7.31
N PRO A 297 2.48 -5.94 -8.19
CA PRO A 297 2.28 -7.37 -7.93
C PRO A 297 3.00 -7.84 -6.67
N VAL A 298 4.18 -7.30 -6.38
CA VAL A 298 4.96 -7.66 -5.18
C VAL A 298 4.27 -7.15 -3.91
N PHE A 299 3.63 -5.98 -3.95
CA PHE A 299 2.82 -5.50 -2.82
C PHE A 299 1.56 -6.35 -2.61
N GLY A 300 0.87 -6.77 -3.68
CA GLY A 300 -0.25 -7.69 -3.59
C GLY A 300 0.14 -9.04 -2.98
N LEU A 301 1.29 -9.56 -3.39
CA LEU A 301 1.92 -10.74 -2.79
C LEU A 301 2.22 -10.51 -1.30
N ASN A 302 2.87 -9.39 -0.95
CA ASN A 302 3.28 -9.07 0.40
C ASN A 302 2.09 -8.93 1.38
N ASN A 303 0.98 -8.33 0.96
CA ASN A 303 -0.25 -8.26 1.75
C ASN A 303 -0.78 -9.66 2.11
N SER A 304 -0.70 -10.63 1.19
CA SER A 304 -1.05 -12.03 1.44
C SER A 304 -0.06 -12.70 2.41
N VAL A 305 1.24 -12.43 2.24
CA VAL A 305 2.31 -12.96 3.10
C VAL A 305 2.10 -12.54 4.55
N VAL A 306 1.77 -11.26 4.79
CA VAL A 306 1.46 -10.76 6.15
C VAL A 306 0.39 -11.62 6.82
N SER A 307 -0.71 -11.90 6.13
CA SER A 307 -1.80 -12.72 6.68
C SER A 307 -1.39 -14.17 6.93
N ILE A 308 -0.76 -14.81 5.94
CA ILE A 308 -0.37 -16.23 6.02
C ILE A 308 0.68 -16.44 7.12
N VAL A 309 1.69 -15.57 7.19
CA VAL A 309 2.77 -15.63 8.19
C VAL A 309 2.19 -15.39 9.58
N SER A 310 1.36 -14.36 9.77
CA SER A 310 0.72 -14.04 11.06
C SER A 310 -0.14 -15.19 11.56
N TYR A 311 -0.96 -15.78 10.68
CA TYR A 311 -1.80 -16.92 11.00
C TYR A 311 -0.97 -18.13 11.46
N ASN A 312 0.02 -18.53 10.66
CA ASN A 312 0.86 -19.69 10.96
C ASN A 312 1.74 -19.46 12.20
N TYR A 313 2.14 -18.20 12.46
CA TYR A 313 2.79 -17.83 13.72
C TYR A 313 1.86 -17.98 14.91
N GLY A 314 0.60 -17.52 14.82
CA GLY A 314 -0.43 -17.72 15.83
C GLY A 314 -0.72 -19.19 16.11
N ALA A 315 -0.85 -19.99 15.05
CA ALA A 315 -1.07 -21.43 15.10
C ALA A 315 0.15 -22.25 15.57
N GLY A 316 1.34 -21.63 15.70
CA GLY A 316 2.60 -22.29 16.00
C GLY A 316 3.12 -23.21 14.90
N LYS A 317 2.66 -23.03 13.65
CA LYS A 317 3.07 -23.81 12.47
C LYS A 317 4.32 -23.22 11.82
N ILE A 318 5.45 -23.23 12.54
CA ILE A 318 6.70 -22.55 12.15
C ILE A 318 7.23 -23.02 10.81
N LYS A 319 7.17 -24.32 10.51
CA LYS A 319 7.62 -24.87 9.21
C LYS A 319 6.85 -24.22 8.04
N ARG A 320 5.52 -24.07 8.19
CA ARG A 320 4.68 -23.43 7.17
C ARG A 320 4.99 -21.94 7.03
N LEU A 321 5.24 -21.23 8.14
CA LEU A 321 5.64 -19.84 8.13
C LEU A 321 6.93 -19.66 7.32
N LEU A 322 8.00 -20.41 7.62
CA LEU A 322 9.28 -20.33 6.91
C LEU A 322 9.15 -20.70 5.43
N GLN A 323 8.36 -21.71 5.11
CA GLN A 323 8.06 -22.09 3.73
C GLN A 323 7.32 -20.98 2.98
N THR A 324 6.40 -20.26 3.65
CA THR A 324 5.71 -19.10 3.07
C THR A 324 6.70 -18.00 2.72
N VAL A 325 7.58 -17.62 3.65
CA VAL A 325 8.60 -16.59 3.43
C VAL A 325 9.54 -16.99 2.28
N LYS A 326 9.99 -18.26 2.24
CA LYS A 326 10.87 -18.76 1.17
C LYS A 326 10.21 -18.66 -0.20
N LEU A 327 8.98 -19.19 -0.34
CA LEU A 327 8.27 -19.19 -1.63
C LEU A 327 7.86 -17.78 -2.06
N ALA A 328 7.47 -16.91 -1.12
CA ALA A 328 7.16 -15.53 -1.40
C ALA A 328 8.38 -14.77 -1.95
N ASN A 329 9.57 -15.02 -1.41
CA ASN A 329 10.82 -14.45 -1.95
C ASN A 329 11.08 -14.93 -3.38
N VAL A 330 10.84 -16.21 -3.67
CA VAL A 330 11.00 -16.75 -5.04
C VAL A 330 10.04 -16.08 -6.01
N TYR A 331 8.75 -15.96 -5.65
CA TYR A 331 7.76 -15.31 -6.51
C TYR A 331 8.03 -13.82 -6.70
N ALA A 332 8.36 -13.10 -5.62
CA ALA A 332 8.70 -11.69 -5.69
C ALA A 332 9.94 -11.45 -6.56
N PHE A 333 10.97 -12.29 -6.39
CA PHE A 333 12.17 -12.25 -7.23
C PHE A 333 11.84 -12.50 -8.70
N SER A 334 11.03 -13.53 -9.00
CA SER A 334 10.64 -13.83 -10.39
C SER A 334 9.90 -12.66 -11.05
N ILE A 335 9.01 -12.00 -10.32
CA ILE A 335 8.27 -10.83 -10.82
C ILE A 335 9.23 -9.66 -11.11
N MET A 336 10.09 -9.32 -10.15
CA MET A 336 11.01 -8.20 -10.32
C MET A 336 12.15 -8.50 -11.27
N PHE A 337 12.53 -9.77 -11.42
CA PHE A 337 13.51 -10.21 -12.41
C PHE A 337 13.03 -9.99 -13.85
N ILE A 338 11.74 -10.19 -14.11
CA ILE A 338 11.12 -9.82 -15.39
C ILE A 338 11.27 -8.31 -15.63
N GLY A 339 10.96 -7.48 -14.63
CA GLY A 339 11.17 -6.03 -14.71
C GLY A 339 12.63 -5.65 -14.97
N PHE A 340 13.58 -6.34 -14.31
CA PHE A 340 15.01 -6.16 -14.56
C PHE A 340 15.37 -6.47 -16.02
N ILE A 341 14.96 -7.64 -16.56
CA ILE A 341 15.21 -7.99 -17.94
C ILE A 341 14.66 -6.96 -18.92
N LEU A 342 13.41 -6.50 -18.71
CA LEU A 342 12.80 -5.47 -19.56
C LEU A 342 13.61 -4.17 -19.55
N CYS A 343 14.06 -3.69 -18.39
CA CYS A 343 14.90 -2.50 -18.29
C CYS A 343 16.30 -2.69 -18.91
N GLN A 344 16.84 -3.90 -18.96
CA GLN A 344 18.15 -4.17 -19.57
C GLN A 344 18.06 -4.30 -21.09
N THR A 345 17.01 -4.94 -21.60
CA THR A 345 16.88 -5.28 -23.03
C THR A 345 16.16 -4.22 -23.85
N LEU A 346 15.12 -3.59 -23.29
CA LEU A 346 14.20 -2.67 -24.00
C LEU A 346 14.08 -1.28 -23.34
N PRO A 347 15.15 -0.67 -22.81
CA PRO A 347 15.01 0.61 -22.10
C PRO A 347 14.57 1.77 -23.02
N ALA A 348 15.06 1.81 -24.27
CA ALA A 348 14.71 2.85 -25.23
C ALA A 348 13.23 2.74 -25.67
N GLU A 349 12.76 1.52 -25.91
CA GLU A 349 11.36 1.25 -26.28
C GLU A 349 10.40 1.62 -25.15
N ILE A 350 10.76 1.31 -23.91
CA ILE A 350 9.99 1.72 -22.73
C ILE A 350 9.88 3.24 -22.64
N LEU A 351 10.98 3.96 -22.85
CA LEU A 351 11.00 5.42 -22.80
C LEU A 351 10.15 6.03 -23.92
N LYS A 352 10.18 5.46 -25.13
CA LYS A 352 9.37 5.89 -26.28
C LYS A 352 7.86 5.76 -26.03
N ILE A 353 7.41 4.81 -25.19
CA ILE A 353 5.98 4.72 -24.77
C ILE A 353 5.54 6.00 -24.03
N PHE A 354 6.48 6.72 -23.44
CA PHE A 354 6.24 7.97 -22.71
C PHE A 354 6.59 9.22 -23.55
N ASP A 355 6.60 9.11 -24.89
CA ASP A 355 6.94 10.21 -25.82
C ASP A 355 8.29 10.89 -25.51
N ALA A 356 9.29 10.07 -25.10
CA ALA A 356 10.60 10.57 -24.72
C ALA A 356 11.36 11.15 -25.92
N SER A 357 11.91 12.36 -25.75
CA SER A 357 12.85 12.97 -26.72
C SER A 357 14.16 12.16 -26.81
N ASP A 358 14.93 12.34 -27.88
CA ASP A 358 16.20 11.64 -28.07
C ASP A 358 17.17 11.84 -26.89
N ASN A 359 17.22 13.06 -26.34
CA ASN A 359 18.00 13.35 -25.14
C ASN A 359 17.50 12.60 -23.91
N MET A 360 16.17 12.50 -23.75
CA MET A 360 15.56 11.73 -22.67
C MET A 360 15.81 10.23 -22.83
N VAL A 361 15.81 9.70 -24.04
CA VAL A 361 16.16 8.30 -24.34
C VAL A 361 17.64 8.04 -23.99
N ALA A 362 18.57 8.93 -24.34
CA ALA A 362 19.98 8.79 -24.02
C ALA A 362 20.25 8.73 -22.52
N ILE A 363 19.72 9.68 -21.74
CA ILE A 363 19.87 9.71 -20.27
C ILE A 363 19.09 8.56 -19.62
N GLY A 364 17.85 8.32 -20.06
CA GLY A 364 16.95 7.37 -19.46
C GLY A 364 17.37 5.92 -19.69
N THR A 365 17.99 5.59 -20.80
CA THR A 365 18.54 4.26 -21.07
C THR A 365 19.60 3.90 -20.02
N SER A 366 20.54 4.79 -19.76
CA SER A 366 21.54 4.59 -18.69
C SER A 366 20.90 4.48 -17.31
N ALA A 367 19.94 5.38 -17.02
CA ALA A 367 19.20 5.38 -15.76
C ALA A 367 18.47 4.05 -15.51
N LEU A 368 17.66 3.59 -16.48
CA LEU A 368 16.89 2.34 -16.35
C LEU A 368 17.80 1.13 -16.19
N ARG A 369 18.90 1.06 -16.94
CA ARG A 369 19.87 -0.04 -16.81
C ARG A 369 20.53 -0.07 -15.45
N ILE A 370 21.00 1.09 -14.94
CA ILE A 370 21.69 1.15 -13.64
C ILE A 370 20.71 0.87 -12.49
N ILE A 371 19.57 1.58 -12.46
CA ILE A 371 18.63 1.48 -11.33
C ILE A 371 17.99 0.09 -11.27
N SER A 372 17.75 -0.58 -12.41
CA SER A 372 17.10 -1.88 -12.42
C SER A 372 17.86 -2.98 -11.67
N PHE A 373 19.18 -2.84 -11.42
CA PHE A 373 19.91 -3.74 -10.52
C PHE A 373 19.31 -3.77 -9.10
N ALA A 374 18.65 -2.71 -8.67
CA ALA A 374 17.89 -2.70 -7.41
C ALA A 374 16.77 -3.76 -7.39
N PHE A 375 16.19 -4.09 -8.54
CA PHE A 375 15.11 -5.09 -8.64
C PHE A 375 15.56 -6.51 -8.28
N LEU A 376 16.84 -6.80 -8.30
CA LEU A 376 17.38 -8.11 -7.91
C LEU A 376 17.39 -8.30 -6.38
N LEU A 377 17.52 -7.24 -5.62
CA LEU A 377 17.65 -7.27 -4.16
C LEU A 377 16.38 -6.82 -3.42
N ALA A 378 15.62 -5.88 -4.01
CA ALA A 378 14.42 -5.32 -3.43
C ALA A 378 13.35 -6.37 -3.02
N PRO A 379 13.12 -7.47 -3.76
CA PRO A 379 12.16 -8.51 -3.37
C PRO A 379 12.40 -9.05 -1.97
N PHE A 380 13.65 -9.31 -1.63
CA PHE A 380 14.04 -9.81 -0.30
C PHE A 380 13.69 -8.80 0.80
N SER A 381 13.98 -7.52 0.58
CA SER A 381 13.65 -6.44 1.53
C SER A 381 12.14 -6.28 1.71
N VAL A 382 11.35 -6.34 0.62
CA VAL A 382 9.89 -6.17 0.67
C VAL A 382 9.22 -7.34 1.40
N VAL A 383 9.55 -8.60 1.06
CA VAL A 383 8.95 -9.79 1.69
C VAL A 383 9.35 -9.88 3.16
N SER A 384 10.61 -9.56 3.49
CA SER A 384 11.06 -9.54 4.88
C SER A 384 10.38 -8.44 5.70
N SER A 385 10.14 -7.26 5.11
CA SER A 385 9.37 -6.18 5.73
C SER A 385 7.96 -6.65 6.12
N GLY A 386 7.24 -7.29 5.21
CA GLY A 386 5.94 -7.92 5.52
C GLY A 386 6.04 -8.99 6.59
N THR A 387 7.10 -9.78 6.59
CA THR A 387 7.34 -10.79 7.63
C THR A 387 7.58 -10.16 9.01
N PHE A 388 8.34 -9.06 9.09
CA PHE A 388 8.53 -8.32 10.34
C PHE A 388 7.20 -7.74 10.86
N GLN A 389 6.40 -7.14 9.98
CA GLN A 389 5.06 -6.65 10.32
C GLN A 389 4.14 -7.78 10.82
N ALA A 390 4.14 -8.93 10.12
CA ALA A 390 3.36 -10.11 10.48
C ALA A 390 3.71 -10.65 11.88
N LEU A 391 4.98 -10.54 12.27
CA LEU A 391 5.48 -10.98 13.58
C LEU A 391 5.38 -9.89 14.66
N GLY A 392 4.84 -8.70 14.34
CA GLY A 392 4.69 -7.59 15.28
C GLY A 392 5.96 -6.79 15.50
N LYS A 393 6.93 -6.88 14.59
CA LYS A 393 8.21 -6.15 14.65
C LYS A 393 8.30 -5.10 13.53
N GLY A 394 7.22 -4.34 13.32
CA GLY A 394 7.12 -3.31 12.30
C GLY A 394 8.26 -2.27 12.35
N MET A 395 8.78 -1.99 13.54
CA MET A 395 9.94 -1.08 13.71
C MET A 395 11.19 -1.53 12.95
N PHE A 396 11.42 -2.85 12.78
CA PHE A 396 12.56 -3.31 11.97
C PHE A 396 12.39 -2.92 10.50
N SER A 397 11.17 -3.05 9.96
CA SER A 397 10.84 -2.60 8.60
C SER A 397 11.07 -1.09 8.44
N LEU A 398 10.63 -0.29 9.43
CA LEU A 398 10.79 1.16 9.42
C LEU A 398 12.26 1.55 9.42
N ILE A 399 13.06 1.00 10.34
CA ILE A 399 14.50 1.33 10.46
C ILE A 399 15.22 1.00 9.15
N ILE A 400 14.98 -0.19 8.56
CA ILE A 400 15.59 -0.58 7.29
C ILE A 400 15.18 0.40 6.18
N SER A 401 13.89 0.75 6.11
CA SER A 401 13.37 1.68 5.10
C SER A 401 13.96 3.09 5.23
N LEU A 402 14.03 3.63 6.44
CA LEU A 402 14.62 4.95 6.69
C LEU A 402 16.11 4.99 6.37
N ILE A 403 16.88 3.99 6.82
CA ILE A 403 18.30 3.91 6.50
C ILE A 403 18.49 3.83 4.99
N ARG A 404 17.78 2.95 4.30
CA ARG A 404 17.86 2.78 2.85
C ARG A 404 17.55 4.07 2.10
N GLN A 405 16.43 4.72 2.43
CA GLN A 405 15.92 5.88 1.67
C GLN A 405 16.61 7.19 2.06
N LEU A 406 16.73 7.50 3.35
CA LEU A 406 17.19 8.80 3.81
C LEU A 406 18.69 8.81 4.13
N VAL A 407 19.24 7.72 4.68
CA VAL A 407 20.65 7.68 5.10
C VAL A 407 21.56 7.20 3.98
N VAL A 408 21.08 6.35 3.07
CA VAL A 408 21.90 5.83 1.97
C VAL A 408 21.57 6.51 0.65
N ILE A 409 20.35 6.40 0.12
CA ILE A 409 20.04 6.94 -1.21
C ILE A 409 20.34 8.44 -1.28
N LEU A 410 19.84 9.25 -0.35
CA LEU A 410 20.01 10.71 -0.43
C LEU A 410 21.48 11.14 -0.34
N PRO A 411 22.24 10.87 0.73
CA PRO A 411 23.62 11.33 0.81
C PRO A 411 24.50 10.76 -0.31
N LEU A 412 24.27 9.48 -0.67
CA LEU A 412 25.04 8.85 -1.72
C LEU A 412 24.74 9.44 -3.11
N SER A 413 23.47 9.81 -3.36
CA SER A 413 23.10 10.52 -4.59
C SER A 413 23.84 11.84 -4.72
N TYR A 414 23.90 12.66 -3.66
CA TYR A 414 24.66 13.93 -3.67
C TYR A 414 26.15 13.71 -3.83
N LEU A 415 26.74 12.76 -3.11
CA LEU A 415 28.18 12.46 -3.18
C LEU A 415 28.58 11.96 -4.58
N LEU A 416 27.87 10.95 -5.09
CA LEU A 416 28.20 10.36 -6.38
C LEU A 416 27.86 11.28 -7.55
N ALA A 417 26.86 12.15 -7.40
CA ALA A 417 26.55 13.19 -8.37
C ALA A 417 27.74 14.13 -8.60
N GLY A 418 28.46 14.47 -7.55
CA GLY A 418 29.69 15.29 -7.62
C GLY A 418 30.89 14.58 -8.26
N ILE A 419 30.94 13.24 -8.24
CA ILE A 419 32.09 12.44 -8.71
C ILE A 419 31.89 11.95 -10.15
N ILE A 420 30.73 11.34 -10.43
CA ILE A 420 30.42 10.70 -11.73
C ILE A 420 29.17 11.26 -12.40
N GLY A 421 28.73 12.46 -11.98
CA GLY A 421 27.59 13.15 -12.56
C GLY A 421 26.27 12.41 -12.30
N ILE A 422 25.33 12.57 -13.23
CA ILE A 422 23.96 12.05 -13.12
C ILE A 422 23.89 10.53 -12.92
N ASN A 423 24.86 9.78 -13.48
CA ASN A 423 24.90 8.32 -13.29
C ASN A 423 25.17 7.93 -11.84
N GLY A 424 25.78 8.81 -11.05
CA GLY A 424 25.97 8.64 -9.62
C GLY A 424 24.65 8.63 -8.85
N VAL A 425 23.70 9.46 -9.27
CA VAL A 425 22.35 9.46 -8.68
C VAL A 425 21.68 8.11 -8.93
N TRP A 426 21.77 7.59 -10.16
CA TRP A 426 21.17 6.30 -10.50
C TRP A 426 21.82 5.13 -9.75
N LEU A 427 23.14 5.18 -9.56
CA LEU A 427 23.88 4.12 -8.85
C LEU A 427 23.54 4.07 -7.36
N SER A 428 23.09 5.16 -6.76
CA SER A 428 22.70 5.18 -5.35
C SER A 428 21.58 4.19 -5.01
N PHE A 429 20.68 3.90 -5.95
CA PHE A 429 19.54 2.98 -5.75
C PHE A 429 20.00 1.52 -5.53
N PRO A 430 20.75 0.88 -6.45
CA PRO A 430 21.21 -0.48 -6.20
C PRO A 430 22.14 -0.59 -4.98
N VAL A 431 23.00 0.40 -4.71
CA VAL A 431 23.84 0.40 -3.51
C VAL A 431 22.99 0.43 -2.24
N ALA A 432 21.93 1.24 -2.22
CA ALA A 432 21.02 1.29 -1.08
C ALA A 432 20.27 -0.03 -0.87
N GLU A 433 19.92 -0.75 -1.94
CA GLU A 433 19.31 -2.08 -1.82
C GLU A 433 20.31 -3.13 -1.27
N VAL A 434 21.60 -3.03 -1.59
CA VAL A 434 22.63 -3.87 -0.95
C VAL A 434 22.69 -3.62 0.55
N VAL A 435 22.76 -2.36 0.98
CA VAL A 435 22.77 -2.00 2.41
C VAL A 435 21.48 -2.45 3.10
N GLY A 436 20.31 -2.19 2.46
CA GLY A 436 19.01 -2.64 2.95
C GLY A 436 18.92 -4.17 3.07
N GLY A 437 19.47 -4.90 2.10
CA GLY A 437 19.56 -6.36 2.10
C GLY A 437 20.41 -6.88 3.27
N ILE A 438 21.58 -6.30 3.51
CA ILE A 438 22.46 -6.66 4.65
C ILE A 438 21.73 -6.45 5.97
N LEU A 439 21.13 -5.27 6.18
CA LEU A 439 20.34 -4.98 7.37
C LEU A 439 19.18 -5.96 7.55
N THR A 440 18.49 -6.28 6.45
CA THR A 440 17.40 -7.25 6.45
C THR A 440 17.88 -8.63 6.93
N VAL A 441 19.02 -9.11 6.46
CA VAL A 441 19.62 -10.40 6.93
C VAL A 441 19.95 -10.34 8.43
N ILE A 442 20.54 -9.24 8.91
CA ILE A 442 20.89 -9.06 10.32
C ILE A 442 19.64 -9.12 11.21
N TYR A 443 18.60 -8.31 10.86
CA TYR A 443 17.35 -8.28 11.62
C TYR A 443 16.57 -9.59 11.52
N PHE A 444 16.61 -10.26 10.36
CA PHE A 444 15.95 -11.56 10.17
C PHE A 444 16.61 -12.65 11.02
N LYS A 445 17.95 -12.72 11.09
CA LYS A 445 18.68 -13.61 11.99
C LYS A 445 18.34 -13.34 13.46
N LYS A 446 18.30 -12.07 13.86
CA LYS A 446 17.91 -11.68 15.23
C LYS A 446 16.48 -12.14 15.56
N LEU A 447 15.54 -11.95 14.64
CA LEU A 447 14.15 -12.38 14.80
C LEU A 447 14.02 -13.91 14.86
N TYR A 448 14.72 -14.61 13.96
CA TYR A 448 14.72 -16.07 13.91
C TYR A 448 15.20 -16.68 15.23
N ASN A 449 16.33 -16.22 15.75
CA ASN A 449 16.92 -16.75 16.99
C ASN A 449 16.08 -16.41 18.24
N ASN A 450 15.55 -15.18 18.32
CA ASN A 450 14.89 -14.70 19.53
C ASN A 450 13.42 -15.08 19.63
N GLU A 451 12.70 -15.17 18.52
CA GLU A 451 11.25 -15.37 18.52
C GLU A 451 10.85 -16.72 17.92
N ILE A 452 11.36 -17.02 16.72
CA ILE A 452 10.90 -18.19 15.96
C ILE A 452 11.45 -19.48 16.60
N MET A 453 12.76 -19.54 16.85
CA MET A 453 13.41 -20.73 17.42
C MET A 453 12.95 -21.01 18.87
N LYS A 454 12.86 -19.99 19.71
CA LYS A 454 12.39 -20.15 21.10
C LYS A 454 10.96 -20.70 21.17
N ARG A 455 10.08 -20.27 20.25
CA ARG A 455 8.71 -20.76 20.21
C ARG A 455 8.62 -22.19 19.70
N ASN A 456 9.51 -22.60 18.80
CA ASN A 456 9.61 -23.99 18.34
C ASN A 456 10.03 -24.93 19.48
N ILE A 457 11.01 -24.53 20.29
CA ILE A 457 11.50 -25.31 21.45
C ILE A 457 10.41 -25.47 22.52
N LYS A 458 9.66 -24.40 22.86
CA LYS A 458 8.57 -24.46 23.85
C LYS A 458 7.43 -25.39 23.47
N ARG A 459 7.27 -25.76 22.21
CA ARG A 459 6.18 -26.65 21.74
C ARG A 459 6.60 -28.12 21.68
N HIS A 460 7.89 -28.38 21.70
CA HIS A 460 8.45 -29.75 21.73
C HIS A 460 8.86 -30.22 23.15
N ARG A 461 8.69 -29.35 24.13
CA ARG A 461 8.67 -29.67 25.58
C ARG A 461 7.23 -29.65 26.08
#